data_5d6eabf5a8f83ab26416a4b851215b00
#
_entry.id   5d6eabf5a8f83ab26416a4b851215b00
#
_cell.length_a   1.000
_cell.length_b   1.000
_cell.length_c   1.000
_cell.angle_alpha   90.00
_cell.angle_beta   90.00
_cell.angle_gamma   90.00
#
_symmetry.space_group_name_H-M   'P 1'
#
loop_
_entity.id
_entity.type
_entity.pdbx_description
1 polymer ?
#
loop_
_entity_poly.entity_id
_entity_poly.type
_entity_poly.pdbx_seq_one_letter_code
_entity_poly.pdbx_strand_id
1 'polypeptide(L)'
;MEDRIGIVVGGGAPAREGIDLARPLINNEGHLDKIGIAATRLNATIVREALSDAGVSVSGTIPNRVDEAVLLLEERPVVVMGGTTPGHTTDAVAIRFAIASGADRCIIATNVPKVFGEDPKTNPEAESHDFLTHDQLQEIVGPAEHSRAGASQIVDPVGVSEANISNMTLNVLDGRNVDLIRAAIVGGEFVGTVVRGA
;
A
#
# COMPACT_ATOMS: atom_id res chain seq x y z
N MET A 1 -21.24 -5.00 13.99
CA MET A 1 -19.76 -4.95 14.21
C MET A 1 -19.34 -3.65 13.57
N GLU A 2 -18.65 -2.76 14.27
CA GLU A 2 -18.15 -1.53 13.61
C GLU A 2 -17.06 -1.93 12.59
N ASP A 3 -17.13 -1.31 11.40
CA ASP A 3 -16.11 -1.52 10.37
C ASP A 3 -14.74 -1.04 10.88
N ARG A 4 -13.71 -1.87 10.70
CA ARG A 4 -12.34 -1.56 11.10
C ARG A 4 -11.50 -1.27 9.86
N ILE A 5 -10.71 -0.22 9.91
CA ILE A 5 -9.91 0.24 8.78
C ILE A 5 -8.45 0.39 9.20
N GLY A 6 -7.57 -0.40 8.59
CA GLY A 6 -6.13 -0.20 8.63
C GLY A 6 -5.69 0.67 7.45
N ILE A 7 -4.90 1.71 7.70
CA ILE A 7 -4.38 2.61 6.68
C ILE A 7 -2.85 2.55 6.71
N VAL A 8 -2.24 2.16 5.59
CA VAL A 8 -0.78 2.21 5.43
C VAL A 8 -0.42 3.32 4.47
N VAL A 9 0.37 4.27 4.93
CA VAL A 9 0.66 5.51 4.20
C VAL A 9 2.03 5.42 3.54
N GLY A 10 2.09 5.65 2.23
CA GLY A 10 3.31 5.66 1.43
C GLY A 10 4.19 6.88 1.65
N GLY A 11 5.43 6.78 1.19
CA GLY A 11 6.43 7.84 1.35
C GLY A 11 6.25 9.03 0.41
N GLY A 12 5.74 8.80 -0.80
CA GLY A 12 5.50 9.86 -1.78
C GLY A 12 6.74 10.70 -2.15
N ALA A 13 6.55 11.98 -2.42
CA ALA A 13 7.63 12.92 -2.70
C ALA A 13 8.61 13.07 -1.52
N PRO A 14 8.17 13.21 -0.25
CA PRO A 14 9.09 13.34 0.88
C PRO A 14 10.10 12.20 1.00
N ALA A 15 9.69 10.96 0.70
CA ALA A 15 10.61 9.81 0.73
C ALA A 15 11.62 9.88 -0.42
N ARG A 16 11.18 10.17 -1.65
CA ARG A 16 12.07 10.27 -2.82
C ARG A 16 13.09 11.40 -2.63
N GLU A 17 12.64 12.58 -2.25
CA GLU A 17 13.50 13.74 -2.01
C GLU A 17 14.50 13.49 -0.88
N GLY A 18 14.06 12.87 0.21
CA GLY A 18 14.94 12.50 1.33
C GLY A 18 16.00 11.46 0.93
N ILE A 19 15.64 10.45 0.15
CA ILE A 19 16.56 9.45 -0.37
C ILE A 19 17.55 10.09 -1.36
N ASP A 20 17.07 10.93 -2.28
CA ASP A 20 17.92 11.60 -3.28
C ASP A 20 18.91 12.55 -2.62
N LEU A 21 18.52 13.27 -1.59
CA LEU A 21 19.40 14.12 -0.78
C LEU A 21 20.49 13.32 -0.07
N ALA A 22 20.16 12.13 0.42
CA ALA A 22 21.08 11.29 1.17
C ALA A 22 21.98 10.41 0.29
N ARG A 23 21.53 10.04 -0.92
CA ARG A 23 22.24 9.13 -1.82
C ARG A 23 23.70 9.49 -2.13
N PRO A 24 24.11 10.77 -2.29
CA PRO A 24 25.53 11.13 -2.46
C PRO A 24 26.38 10.83 -1.23
N LEU A 25 25.80 10.66 -0.05
CA LEU A 25 26.48 10.45 1.23
C LEU A 25 26.36 9.00 1.73
N ILE A 26 25.37 8.25 1.24
CA ILE A 26 25.00 6.91 1.75
C ILE A 26 24.94 5.92 0.59
N ASN A 27 25.82 4.91 0.62
CA ASN A 27 25.87 3.84 -0.38
C ASN A 27 25.02 2.62 0.01
N ASN A 28 24.64 2.49 1.28
CA ASN A 28 23.90 1.35 1.77
C ASN A 28 22.40 1.55 1.55
N GLU A 29 21.79 0.72 0.68
CA GLU A 29 20.35 0.81 0.36
C GLU A 29 19.46 0.64 1.61
N GLY A 30 19.83 -0.23 2.55
CA GLY A 30 19.07 -0.39 3.79
C GLY A 30 19.12 0.85 4.70
N HIS A 31 20.14 1.70 4.57
CA HIS A 31 20.15 3.01 5.25
C HIS A 31 19.28 4.03 4.52
N LEU A 32 19.24 4.00 3.19
CA LEU A 32 18.34 4.83 2.39
C LEU A 32 16.88 4.44 2.64
N ASP A 33 16.57 3.14 2.75
CA ASP A 33 15.23 2.65 3.12
C ASP A 33 14.76 3.20 4.48
N LYS A 34 15.66 3.34 5.47
CA LYS A 34 15.30 3.95 6.77
C LYS A 34 14.84 5.40 6.61
N ILE A 35 15.41 6.14 5.67
CA ILE A 35 14.98 7.50 5.34
C ILE A 35 13.58 7.47 4.72
N GLY A 36 13.37 6.56 3.76
CA GLY A 36 12.05 6.33 3.17
C GLY A 36 11.00 5.97 4.22
N ILE A 37 11.33 5.05 5.14
CA ILE A 37 10.44 4.65 6.25
C ILE A 37 10.10 5.86 7.14
N ALA A 38 11.08 6.69 7.50
CA ALA A 38 10.85 7.89 8.31
C ALA A 38 9.87 8.85 7.61
N ALA A 39 9.99 9.01 6.28
CA ALA A 39 9.08 9.83 5.49
C ALA A 39 7.65 9.23 5.45
N THR A 40 7.51 7.90 5.33
CA THR A 40 6.18 7.26 5.41
C THR A 40 5.51 7.52 6.75
N ARG A 41 6.27 7.53 7.85
CA ARG A 41 5.76 7.78 9.21
C ARG A 41 5.38 9.23 9.43
N LEU A 42 6.13 10.17 8.85
CA LEU A 42 5.73 11.57 8.79
C LEU A 42 4.37 11.71 8.11
N ASN A 43 4.21 11.12 6.93
CA ASN A 43 2.95 11.13 6.20
C ASN A 43 1.82 10.44 6.98
N ALA A 44 2.09 9.30 7.62
CA ALA A 44 1.13 8.61 8.49
C ALA A 44 0.69 9.48 9.67
N THR A 45 1.61 10.23 10.27
CA THR A 45 1.29 11.18 11.33
C THR A 45 0.34 12.26 10.83
N ILE A 46 0.61 12.84 9.65
CA ILE A 46 -0.26 13.87 9.05
C ILE A 46 -1.68 13.31 8.83
N VAL A 47 -1.81 12.10 8.26
CA VAL A 47 -3.11 11.46 8.01
C VAL A 47 -3.83 11.19 9.34
N ARG A 48 -3.14 10.65 10.33
CA ARG A 48 -3.72 10.38 11.66
C ARG A 48 -4.22 11.65 12.32
N GLU A 49 -3.42 12.74 12.35
CA GLU A 49 -3.82 14.01 12.96
C GLU A 49 -5.03 14.61 12.23
N ALA A 50 -5.05 14.56 10.89
CA ALA A 50 -6.19 15.04 10.11
C ALA A 50 -7.48 14.24 10.41
N LEU A 51 -7.39 12.92 10.55
CA LEU A 51 -8.53 12.08 10.94
C LEU A 51 -8.99 12.40 12.38
N SER A 52 -8.05 12.60 13.30
CA SER A 52 -8.36 12.97 14.69
C SER A 52 -9.04 14.33 14.77
N ASP A 53 -8.56 15.33 14.04
CA ASP A 53 -9.14 16.67 13.97
C ASP A 53 -10.55 16.65 13.35
N ALA A 54 -10.79 15.73 12.40
CA ALA A 54 -12.12 15.48 11.82
C ALA A 54 -13.05 14.67 12.75
N GLY A 55 -12.64 14.35 13.98
CA GLY A 55 -13.46 13.62 14.97
C GLY A 55 -13.52 12.10 14.76
N VAL A 56 -12.65 11.54 13.91
CA VAL A 56 -12.57 10.08 13.71
C VAL A 56 -11.88 9.42 14.91
N SER A 57 -12.44 8.31 15.41
CA SER A 57 -11.82 7.51 16.47
C SER A 57 -10.64 6.73 15.91
N VAL A 58 -9.46 7.36 15.88
CA VAL A 58 -8.21 6.78 15.36
C VAL A 58 -7.27 6.45 16.51
N SER A 59 -6.39 5.43 16.31
CA SER A 59 -5.33 5.12 17.30
C SER A 59 -4.39 6.32 17.48
N GLY A 60 -4.08 6.64 18.72
CA GLY A 60 -3.13 7.70 19.09
C GLY A 60 -1.66 7.38 18.77
N THR A 61 -1.36 6.15 18.38
CA THR A 61 0.00 5.66 18.10
C THR A 61 0.15 5.29 16.63
N ILE A 62 1.29 5.62 16.04
CA ILE A 62 1.73 5.11 14.74
C ILE A 62 2.57 3.85 15.01
N PRO A 63 2.03 2.64 14.77
CA PRO A 63 2.75 1.40 15.06
C PRO A 63 3.98 1.22 14.17
N ASN A 64 4.97 0.51 14.71
CA ASN A 64 6.23 0.22 14.03
C ASN A 64 6.22 -1.13 13.30
N ARG A 65 5.25 -1.97 13.61
CA ARG A 65 5.14 -3.36 13.17
C ARG A 65 3.68 -3.70 12.89
N VAL A 66 3.48 -4.69 12.03
CA VAL A 66 2.14 -5.16 11.64
C VAL A 66 1.41 -5.79 12.84
N ASP A 67 2.09 -6.59 13.65
CA ASP A 67 1.49 -7.21 14.84
C ASP A 67 1.00 -6.16 15.86
N GLU A 68 1.76 -5.09 16.07
CA GLU A 68 1.36 -3.95 16.88
C GLU A 68 0.11 -3.24 16.29
N ALA A 69 0.08 -3.07 14.95
CA ALA A 69 -1.05 -2.45 14.27
C ALA A 69 -2.33 -3.28 14.41
N VAL A 70 -2.23 -4.62 14.35
CA VAL A 70 -3.37 -5.53 14.56
C VAL A 70 -3.94 -5.38 15.96
N LEU A 71 -3.09 -5.36 17.01
CA LEU A 71 -3.54 -5.16 18.38
C LEU A 71 -4.24 -3.81 18.57
N LEU A 72 -3.70 -2.74 18.00
CA LEU A 72 -4.32 -1.41 18.04
C LEU A 72 -5.67 -1.39 17.32
N LEU A 73 -5.83 -2.17 16.23
CA LEU A 73 -7.09 -2.28 15.49
C LEU A 73 -8.18 -3.03 16.28
N GLU A 74 -7.82 -3.82 17.29
CA GLU A 74 -8.77 -4.41 18.23
C GLU A 74 -9.35 -3.35 19.20
N GLU A 75 -8.58 -2.32 19.53
CA GLU A 75 -8.95 -1.26 20.48
C GLU A 75 -9.61 -0.05 19.80
N ARG A 76 -9.29 0.23 18.54
CA ARG A 76 -9.74 1.41 17.80
C ARG A 76 -10.22 1.04 16.40
N PRO A 77 -11.30 1.66 15.90
CA PRO A 77 -11.84 1.34 14.58
C PRO A 77 -10.90 1.75 13.44
N VAL A 78 -9.99 2.71 13.66
CA VAL A 78 -9.03 3.15 12.65
C VAL A 78 -7.61 3.14 13.20
N VAL A 79 -6.72 2.51 12.45
CA VAL A 79 -5.25 2.52 12.72
C VAL A 79 -4.51 3.02 11.48
N VAL A 80 -3.62 3.98 11.69
CA VAL A 80 -2.76 4.53 10.63
C VAL A 80 -1.32 4.13 10.92
N MET A 81 -0.62 3.62 9.90
CA MET A 81 0.81 3.29 9.99
C MET A 81 1.58 3.69 8.75
N GLY A 82 2.90 3.66 8.82
CA GLY A 82 3.81 3.82 7.71
C GLY A 82 4.57 2.53 7.39
N GLY A 83 5.72 2.66 6.73
CA GLY A 83 6.66 1.57 6.50
C GLY A 83 7.24 0.99 7.79
N THR A 84 7.68 -0.25 7.74
CA THR A 84 8.15 -1.02 8.91
C THR A 84 9.65 -1.32 8.86
N THR A 85 10.08 -2.10 7.89
CA THR A 85 11.42 -2.69 7.80
C THR A 85 12.06 -2.34 6.46
N PRO A 86 13.38 -2.04 6.40
CA PRO A 86 14.10 -1.90 5.15
C PRO A 86 13.90 -3.10 4.21
N GLY A 87 13.79 -2.82 2.91
CA GLY A 87 13.49 -3.81 1.89
C GLY A 87 11.99 -4.09 1.69
N HIS A 88 11.09 -3.56 2.52
CA HIS A 88 9.65 -3.72 2.37
C HIS A 88 9.00 -2.42 1.90
N THR A 89 8.24 -2.50 0.81
CA THR A 89 7.41 -1.37 0.37
C THR A 89 6.17 -1.22 1.27
N THR A 90 5.53 -0.06 1.20
CA THR A 90 4.26 0.16 1.92
C THR A 90 3.12 -0.69 1.39
N ASP A 91 3.16 -1.11 0.11
CA ASP A 91 2.18 -2.05 -0.44
C ASP A 91 2.30 -3.44 0.21
N ALA A 92 3.53 -3.97 0.31
CA ALA A 92 3.77 -5.22 1.03
C ALA A 92 3.35 -5.12 2.51
N VAL A 93 3.62 -3.99 3.17
CA VAL A 93 3.15 -3.75 4.56
C VAL A 93 1.63 -3.73 4.64
N ALA A 94 0.93 -3.07 3.69
CA ALA A 94 -0.52 -3.02 3.66
C ALA A 94 -1.14 -4.41 3.46
N ILE A 95 -0.60 -5.20 2.53
CA ILE A 95 -1.06 -6.56 2.28
C ILE A 95 -0.85 -7.45 3.52
N ARG A 96 0.33 -7.39 4.15
CA ARG A 96 0.60 -8.11 5.40
C ARG A 96 -0.34 -7.69 6.54
N PHE A 97 -0.63 -6.40 6.65
CA PHE A 97 -1.56 -5.91 7.66
C PHE A 97 -2.98 -6.41 7.38
N ALA A 98 -3.44 -6.39 6.12
CA ALA A 98 -4.74 -6.94 5.74
C ALA A 98 -4.84 -8.44 6.05
N ILE A 99 -3.81 -9.23 5.71
CA ILE A 99 -3.75 -10.67 6.00
C ILE A 99 -3.78 -10.91 7.52
N ALA A 100 -2.93 -10.24 8.28
CA ALA A 100 -2.79 -10.45 9.72
C ALA A 100 -4.02 -9.99 10.53
N SER A 101 -4.75 -8.99 10.04
CA SER A 101 -6.00 -8.53 10.67
C SER A 101 -7.25 -9.30 10.23
N GLY A 102 -7.12 -10.24 9.28
CA GLY A 102 -8.27 -10.97 8.71
C GLY A 102 -9.21 -10.09 7.91
N ALA A 103 -8.69 -9.05 7.26
CA ALA A 103 -9.49 -8.16 6.43
C ALA A 103 -10.04 -8.88 5.19
N ASP A 104 -11.21 -8.49 4.71
CA ASP A 104 -11.83 -9.06 3.52
C ASP A 104 -11.07 -8.72 2.23
N ARG A 105 -10.37 -7.59 2.23
CA ARG A 105 -9.64 -7.07 1.06
C ARG A 105 -8.55 -6.08 1.47
N CYS A 106 -7.57 -5.91 0.60
CA CYS A 106 -6.59 -4.84 0.66
C CYS A 106 -6.81 -3.87 -0.52
N ILE A 107 -6.95 -2.58 -0.25
CA ILE A 107 -7.11 -1.55 -1.28
C ILE A 107 -5.76 -0.89 -1.51
N ILE A 108 -5.24 -1.01 -2.74
CA ILE A 108 -4.01 -0.35 -3.19
C ILE A 108 -4.41 0.91 -3.97
N ALA A 109 -4.37 2.05 -3.27
CA ALA A 109 -4.66 3.35 -3.84
C ALA A 109 -3.37 3.93 -4.47
N THR A 110 -3.29 3.88 -5.78
CA THR A 110 -2.10 4.28 -6.57
C THR A 110 -2.40 5.50 -7.47
N ASN A 111 -1.50 5.83 -8.39
CA ASN A 111 -1.65 6.96 -9.33
C ASN A 111 -2.04 6.51 -10.75
N VAL A 112 -2.44 5.27 -10.91
CA VAL A 112 -2.97 4.72 -12.18
C VAL A 112 -4.41 4.23 -11.98
N PRO A 113 -5.27 4.32 -13.01
CA PRO A 113 -6.68 3.96 -12.86
C PRO A 113 -6.91 2.46 -12.71
N LYS A 114 -6.04 1.64 -13.28
CA LYS A 114 -6.10 0.16 -13.31
C LYS A 114 -4.70 -0.43 -13.43
N VAL A 115 -4.59 -1.74 -13.30
CA VAL A 115 -3.41 -2.48 -13.74
C VAL A 115 -3.44 -2.59 -15.25
N PHE A 116 -2.31 -2.36 -15.90
CA PHE A 116 -2.09 -2.51 -17.32
C PHE A 116 -1.09 -3.64 -17.57
N GLY A 117 -1.20 -4.32 -18.70
CA GLY A 117 -0.25 -5.35 -19.11
C GLY A 117 1.16 -4.81 -19.39
N GLU A 118 1.26 -3.52 -19.76
CA GLU A 118 2.50 -2.78 -19.99
C GLU A 118 2.36 -1.36 -19.42
N ASP A 119 3.47 -0.63 -19.29
CA ASP A 119 3.42 0.76 -18.83
C ASP A 119 2.69 1.66 -19.84
N PRO A 120 1.52 2.22 -19.51
CA PRO A 120 0.74 3.06 -20.42
C PRO A 120 1.43 4.37 -20.81
N LYS A 121 2.50 4.76 -20.11
CA LYS A 121 3.31 5.94 -20.47
C LYS A 121 4.23 5.64 -21.67
N THR A 122 4.67 4.39 -21.79
CA THR A 122 5.53 3.92 -22.90
C THR A 122 4.73 3.29 -24.02
N ASN A 123 3.61 2.64 -23.70
CA ASN A 123 2.67 2.07 -24.66
C ASN A 123 1.25 2.59 -24.39
N PRO A 124 0.78 3.66 -25.11
CA PRO A 124 -0.57 4.19 -24.93
C PRO A 124 -1.71 3.21 -25.27
N GLU A 125 -1.40 2.15 -26.05
CA GLU A 125 -2.34 1.08 -26.41
C GLU A 125 -2.32 -0.09 -25.42
N ALA A 126 -1.60 0.03 -24.28
CA ALA A 126 -1.54 -1.00 -23.26
C ALA A 126 -2.94 -1.37 -22.77
N GLU A 127 -3.26 -2.66 -22.79
CA GLU A 127 -4.54 -3.17 -22.32
C GLU A 127 -4.64 -3.02 -20.79
N SER A 128 -5.77 -2.48 -20.32
CA SER A 128 -6.07 -2.41 -18.91
C SER A 128 -6.98 -3.56 -18.49
N HIS A 129 -6.82 -4.02 -17.25
CA HIS A 129 -7.55 -5.17 -16.72
C HIS A 129 -8.54 -4.75 -15.63
N ASP A 130 -9.81 -5.20 -15.76
CA ASP A 130 -10.83 -5.04 -14.71
C ASP A 130 -10.68 -6.13 -13.65
N PHE A 131 -10.20 -7.30 -14.06
CA PHE A 131 -9.98 -8.46 -13.22
C PHE A 131 -8.68 -9.17 -13.60
N LEU A 132 -7.95 -9.63 -12.58
CA LEU A 132 -6.76 -10.48 -12.71
C LEU A 132 -6.78 -11.56 -11.64
N THR A 133 -6.17 -12.71 -11.94
CA THR A 133 -5.73 -13.64 -10.90
C THR A 133 -4.43 -13.12 -10.27
N HIS A 134 -4.09 -13.62 -9.08
CA HIS A 134 -2.82 -13.29 -8.45
C HIS A 134 -1.63 -13.70 -9.33
N ASP A 135 -1.71 -14.86 -10.00
CA ASP A 135 -0.66 -15.34 -10.90
C ASP A 135 -0.48 -14.40 -12.11
N GLN A 136 -1.58 -13.94 -12.71
CA GLN A 136 -1.52 -12.97 -13.80
C GLN A 136 -0.93 -11.62 -13.35
N LEU A 137 -1.30 -11.15 -12.15
CA LEU A 137 -0.68 -9.94 -11.61
C LEU A 137 0.81 -10.15 -11.33
N GLN A 138 1.21 -11.34 -10.82
CA GLN A 138 2.61 -11.66 -10.57
C GLN A 138 3.43 -11.68 -11.86
N GLU A 139 2.86 -12.18 -12.98
CA GLU A 139 3.52 -12.12 -14.30
C GLU A 139 3.76 -10.67 -14.74
N ILE A 140 2.80 -9.77 -14.51
CA ILE A 140 2.92 -8.33 -14.86
C ILE A 140 3.96 -7.62 -14.00
N VAL A 141 3.96 -7.84 -12.67
CA VAL A 141 4.87 -7.12 -11.76
C VAL A 141 6.25 -7.77 -11.65
N GLY A 142 6.42 -9.00 -12.17
CA GLY A 142 7.67 -9.74 -12.16
C GLY A 142 7.89 -10.59 -10.90
N PRO A 143 9.10 -11.16 -10.74
CA PRO A 143 9.41 -12.09 -9.64
C PRO A 143 9.31 -11.40 -8.27
N ALA A 144 8.99 -12.20 -7.24
CA ALA A 144 8.86 -11.74 -5.85
C ALA A 144 10.23 -11.39 -5.23
N GLU A 145 10.83 -10.32 -5.72
CA GLU A 145 12.12 -9.80 -5.28
C GLU A 145 11.99 -8.35 -4.80
N HIS A 146 12.82 -7.98 -3.83
CA HIS A 146 12.82 -6.62 -3.31
C HIS A 146 13.42 -5.64 -4.33
N SER A 147 12.71 -4.55 -4.59
CA SER A 147 13.17 -3.46 -5.43
C SER A 147 14.13 -2.53 -4.68
N ARG A 148 14.87 -1.68 -5.44
CA ARG A 148 15.73 -0.65 -4.84
C ARG A 148 14.90 0.39 -4.09
N ALA A 149 15.51 1.02 -3.07
CA ALA A 149 14.93 2.14 -2.33
C ALA A 149 14.41 3.24 -3.28
N GLY A 150 13.14 3.62 -3.13
CA GLY A 150 12.49 4.65 -3.95
C GLY A 150 12.01 4.18 -5.33
N ALA A 151 12.16 2.90 -5.72
CA ALA A 151 11.58 2.37 -6.95
C ALA A 151 10.04 2.41 -6.88
N SER A 152 9.40 2.66 -8.00
CA SER A 152 7.93 2.68 -8.13
C SER A 152 7.47 1.54 -9.02
N GLN A 153 6.59 0.71 -8.50
CA GLN A 153 5.88 -0.35 -9.23
C GLN A 153 4.38 -0.15 -9.02
N ILE A 154 3.55 -0.81 -9.82
CA ILE A 154 2.07 -0.71 -9.68
C ILE A 154 1.62 -1.32 -8.36
N VAL A 155 2.13 -2.52 -8.04
CA VAL A 155 2.00 -3.23 -6.76
C VAL A 155 3.33 -3.95 -6.49
N ASP A 156 3.71 -4.07 -5.24
CA ASP A 156 4.93 -4.76 -4.83
C ASP A 156 4.87 -6.27 -5.15
N PRO A 157 5.85 -6.84 -5.91
CA PRO A 157 5.83 -8.25 -6.30
C PRO A 157 5.88 -9.23 -5.11
N VAL A 158 6.56 -8.86 -4.01
CA VAL A 158 6.59 -9.67 -2.79
C VAL A 158 5.22 -9.65 -2.13
N GLY A 159 4.58 -8.48 -2.07
CA GLY A 159 3.22 -8.35 -1.56
C GLY A 159 2.21 -9.14 -2.39
N VAL A 160 2.32 -9.15 -3.73
CA VAL A 160 1.46 -9.96 -4.62
C VAL A 160 1.62 -11.45 -4.33
N SER A 161 2.86 -11.94 -4.18
CA SER A 161 3.12 -13.34 -3.80
C SER A 161 2.48 -13.71 -2.45
N GLU A 162 2.57 -12.84 -1.45
CA GLU A 162 1.96 -13.05 -0.13
C GLU A 162 0.43 -13.01 -0.20
N ALA A 163 -0.15 -12.13 -1.02
CA ALA A 163 -1.59 -12.08 -1.28
C ALA A 163 -2.09 -13.37 -1.95
N ASN A 164 -1.33 -13.91 -2.90
CA ASN A 164 -1.64 -15.19 -3.57
C ASN A 164 -1.68 -16.35 -2.56
N ILE A 165 -0.62 -16.50 -1.74
CA ILE A 165 -0.53 -17.55 -0.72
C ILE A 165 -1.71 -17.50 0.27
N SER A 166 -2.14 -16.28 0.64
CA SER A 166 -3.21 -16.06 1.63
C SER A 166 -4.59 -15.90 1.00
N ASN A 167 -4.70 -15.98 -0.33
CA ASN A 167 -5.91 -15.68 -1.11
C ASN A 167 -6.54 -14.32 -0.76
N MET A 168 -5.70 -13.32 -0.46
CA MET A 168 -6.14 -11.97 -0.13
C MET A 168 -6.61 -11.23 -1.39
N THR A 169 -7.85 -10.73 -1.39
CA THR A 169 -8.34 -9.89 -2.49
C THR A 169 -7.64 -8.54 -2.49
N LEU A 170 -7.09 -8.13 -3.65
CA LEU A 170 -6.52 -6.80 -3.83
C LEU A 170 -7.44 -5.98 -4.74
N ASN A 171 -7.72 -4.73 -4.37
CA ASN A 171 -8.43 -3.75 -5.18
C ASN A 171 -7.46 -2.63 -5.55
N VAL A 172 -7.02 -2.58 -6.81
CA VAL A 172 -6.08 -1.56 -7.30
C VAL A 172 -6.87 -0.46 -8.01
N LEU A 173 -6.71 0.80 -7.58
CA LEU A 173 -7.48 1.93 -8.09
C LEU A 173 -6.71 3.26 -8.03
N ASP A 174 -7.23 4.27 -8.72
CA ASP A 174 -6.66 5.63 -8.66
C ASP A 174 -7.00 6.30 -7.33
N GLY A 175 -6.01 6.38 -6.46
CA GLY A 175 -6.13 6.99 -5.13
C GLY A 175 -6.33 8.51 -5.13
N ARG A 176 -6.21 9.18 -6.28
CA ARG A 176 -6.51 10.62 -6.41
C ARG A 176 -8.02 10.87 -6.46
N ASN A 177 -8.81 9.83 -6.73
CA ASN A 177 -10.26 9.89 -6.71
C ASN A 177 -10.81 9.24 -5.42
N VAL A 178 -11.17 10.08 -4.46
CA VAL A 178 -11.65 9.65 -3.13
C VAL A 178 -12.97 8.86 -3.21
N ASP A 179 -13.81 9.11 -4.22
CA ASP A 179 -15.05 8.37 -4.40
C ASP A 179 -14.82 6.90 -4.76
N LEU A 180 -13.74 6.60 -5.52
CA LEU A 180 -13.34 5.22 -5.82
C LEU A 180 -12.86 4.50 -4.55
N ILE A 181 -12.06 5.17 -3.71
CA ILE A 181 -11.62 4.62 -2.43
C ILE A 181 -12.84 4.31 -1.55
N ARG A 182 -13.77 5.27 -1.44
CA ARG A 182 -15.01 5.09 -0.68
C ARG A 182 -15.84 3.91 -1.18
N ALA A 183 -16.05 3.82 -2.50
CA ALA A 183 -16.78 2.72 -3.11
C ALA A 183 -16.12 1.37 -2.81
N ALA A 184 -14.80 1.27 -2.95
CA ALA A 184 -14.05 0.05 -2.66
C ALA A 184 -14.12 -0.36 -1.17
N ILE A 185 -14.09 0.60 -0.23
CA ILE A 185 -14.22 0.34 1.22
C ILE A 185 -15.58 -0.28 1.53
N VAL A 186 -16.68 0.29 1.00
CA VAL A 186 -18.04 -0.20 1.28
C VAL A 186 -18.45 -1.41 0.41
N GLY A 187 -17.54 -1.94 -0.42
CA GLY A 187 -17.83 -3.07 -1.31
C GLY A 187 -18.73 -2.75 -2.50
N GLY A 188 -18.82 -1.48 -2.87
CA GLY A 188 -19.53 -1.01 -4.05
C GLY A 188 -18.72 -1.17 -5.34
N GLU A 189 -19.36 -0.88 -6.48
CA GLU A 189 -18.69 -0.85 -7.79
C GLU A 189 -17.70 0.32 -7.88
N PHE A 190 -16.53 0.09 -8.41
CA PHE A 190 -15.50 1.11 -8.64
C PHE A 190 -14.73 0.85 -9.93
N VAL A 191 -14.18 1.90 -10.51
CA VAL A 191 -13.23 1.79 -11.63
C VAL A 191 -11.86 1.44 -11.06
N GLY A 192 -11.34 0.26 -11.40
CA GLY A 192 -10.08 -0.27 -10.89
C GLY A 192 -9.85 -1.68 -11.40
N THR A 193 -8.88 -2.37 -10.79
CA THR A 193 -8.62 -3.80 -11.03
C THR A 193 -8.87 -4.58 -9.76
N VAL A 194 -9.68 -5.63 -9.83
CA VAL A 194 -9.88 -6.59 -8.74
C VAL A 194 -8.95 -7.79 -8.98
N VAL A 195 -8.14 -8.13 -7.99
CA VAL A 195 -7.22 -9.28 -8.02
C VAL A 195 -7.63 -10.27 -6.96
N ARG A 196 -7.87 -11.51 -7.35
CA ARG A 196 -8.25 -12.61 -6.44
C ARG A 196 -7.87 -13.98 -7.01
N GLY A 197 -7.96 -15.02 -6.20
CA GLY A 197 -7.78 -16.39 -6.66
C GLY A 197 -8.68 -16.77 -7.84
N ALA A 198 -8.28 -17.78 -8.60
CA ALA A 198 -9.02 -18.34 -9.73
C ALA A 198 -10.30 -19.06 -9.26
#